data_c63c07d540d0c285a50f6c6eceae211a
#
_entry.id   c63c07d540d0c285a50f6c6eceae211a
#
_cell.length_a   1.000
_cell.length_b   1.000
_cell.length_c   1.000
_cell.angle_alpha   90.00
_cell.angle_beta   90.00
_cell.angle_gamma   90.00
#
_symmetry.space_group_name_H-M   'P 1'
#
loop_
_entity.id
_entity.type
_entity.pdbx_description
1 polymer ?
#
loop_
_entity_poly.entity_id
_entity_poly.type
_entity_poly.pdbx_seq_one_letter_code
_entity_poly.pdbx_strand_id
1 'polypeptide(L)'
;MRNGKERIFAAAFAVLAALLLGLAGLALRPARVNYGAVWGPYRAEPADSLDYLYLGSSYAYCDVNPALVYDASGLTGYVLAGPEQTLSQTYYYLKEALRTQSPQAVILEASALHFARYQSYTQINVGYMPFSRNKLAAIFRASEPELRTGLLFELYFYHDRWKQVSPGDVLDTFAPDRTDLLK
;
A
#
# COMPACT_ATOMS: atom_id res chain seq x y z
N MET A 1 19.95 -13.47 39.00
CA MET A 1 20.07 -14.01 37.60
C MET A 1 18.73 -14.65 37.24
N ARG A 2 18.03 -14.16 36.22
CA ARG A 2 16.74 -14.73 35.76
C ARG A 2 16.99 -16.15 35.24
N ASN A 3 16.25 -17.15 35.74
CA ASN A 3 16.31 -18.52 35.30
C ASN A 3 16.05 -18.62 33.77
N GLY A 4 16.74 -19.54 33.07
CA GLY A 4 16.57 -19.73 31.63
C GLY A 4 15.11 -19.91 31.20
N LYS A 5 14.28 -20.58 32.01
CA LYS A 5 12.83 -20.73 31.79
C LYS A 5 12.08 -19.39 31.81
N GLU A 6 12.38 -18.50 32.77
CA GLU A 6 11.76 -17.15 32.84
C GLU A 6 12.07 -16.31 31.59
N ARG A 7 13.28 -16.41 31.05
CA ARG A 7 13.65 -15.72 29.81
C ARG A 7 12.87 -16.25 28.62
N ILE A 8 12.69 -17.57 28.53
CA ILE A 8 11.90 -18.21 27.46
C ILE A 8 10.43 -17.76 27.57
N PHE A 9 9.83 -17.79 28.77
CA PHE A 9 8.45 -17.33 28.96
C PHE A 9 8.28 -15.85 28.65
N ALA A 10 9.22 -15.01 29.06
CA ALA A 10 9.17 -13.58 28.76
C ALA A 10 9.30 -13.32 27.23
N ALA A 11 10.18 -14.04 26.55
CA ALA A 11 10.32 -13.96 25.09
C ALA A 11 9.05 -14.44 24.37
N ALA A 12 8.50 -15.58 24.76
CA ALA A 12 7.26 -16.12 24.19
C ALA A 12 6.08 -15.15 24.40
N PHE A 13 5.95 -14.57 25.60
CA PHE A 13 4.94 -13.57 25.90
C PHE A 13 5.11 -12.31 25.01
N ALA A 14 6.33 -11.80 24.87
CA ALA A 14 6.61 -10.63 24.04
C ALA A 14 6.26 -10.89 22.56
N VAL A 15 6.60 -12.07 22.04
CA VAL A 15 6.27 -12.47 20.68
C VAL A 15 4.75 -12.58 20.50
N LEU A 16 4.06 -13.25 21.43
CA LEU A 16 2.60 -13.38 21.37
C LEU A 16 1.92 -12.00 21.43
N ALA A 17 2.34 -11.13 22.35
CA ALA A 17 1.82 -9.77 22.47
C ALA A 17 2.04 -8.97 21.15
N ALA A 18 3.24 -9.05 20.56
CA ALA A 18 3.54 -8.39 19.29
C ALA A 18 2.67 -8.92 18.15
N LEU A 19 2.43 -10.23 18.07
CA LEU A 19 1.53 -10.83 17.10
C LEU A 19 0.08 -10.36 17.28
N LEU A 20 -0.44 -10.37 18.51
CA LEU A 20 -1.80 -9.92 18.80
C LEU A 20 -1.99 -8.42 18.47
N LEU A 21 -1.01 -7.58 18.81
CA LEU A 21 -1.06 -6.15 18.47
C LEU A 21 -0.96 -5.94 16.96
N GLY A 22 -0.14 -6.74 16.26
CA GLY A 22 -0.07 -6.71 14.80
C GLY A 22 -1.39 -7.10 14.13
N LEU A 23 -2.03 -8.19 14.60
CA LEU A 23 -3.34 -8.64 14.12
C LEU A 23 -4.43 -7.59 14.42
N ALA A 24 -4.41 -6.98 15.61
CA ALA A 24 -5.33 -5.90 15.95
C ALA A 24 -5.13 -4.68 15.02
N GLY A 25 -3.88 -4.32 14.71
CA GLY A 25 -3.57 -3.25 13.76
C GLY A 25 -4.13 -3.54 12.36
N LEU A 26 -3.97 -4.76 11.88
CA LEU A 26 -4.53 -5.19 10.59
C LEU A 26 -6.06 -5.18 10.61
N ALA A 27 -6.69 -5.71 11.66
CA ALA A 27 -8.15 -5.75 11.79
C ALA A 27 -8.79 -4.36 11.89
N LEU A 28 -8.10 -3.42 12.52
CA LEU A 28 -8.58 -2.04 12.67
C LEU A 28 -8.28 -1.17 11.44
N ARG A 29 -7.35 -1.57 10.58
CA ARG A 29 -7.06 -0.84 9.36
C ARG A 29 -8.27 -0.88 8.42
N PRO A 30 -8.69 0.26 7.80
CA PRO A 30 -9.74 0.22 6.78
C PRO A 30 -9.32 -0.70 5.63
N ALA A 31 -10.14 -1.72 5.34
CA ALA A 31 -9.93 -2.57 4.17
C ALA A 31 -10.22 -1.79 2.88
N ARG A 32 -11.11 -0.79 2.97
CA ARG A 32 -11.50 0.06 1.87
C ARG A 32 -11.07 1.50 2.13
N VAL A 33 -10.42 2.09 1.15
CA VAL A 33 -10.10 3.52 1.10
C VAL A 33 -10.67 4.09 -0.20
N ASN A 34 -11.23 5.29 -0.12
CA ASN A 34 -11.87 5.92 -1.27
C ASN A 34 -10.88 6.27 -2.40
N TYR A 35 -9.57 6.32 -2.09
CA TYR A 35 -8.53 6.73 -3.03
C TYR A 35 -7.31 5.82 -2.86
N GLY A 36 -6.67 5.47 -3.99
CA GLY A 36 -5.35 4.85 -3.97
C GLY A 36 -5.27 3.37 -3.55
N ALA A 37 -6.38 2.65 -3.49
CA ALA A 37 -6.39 1.21 -3.21
C ALA A 37 -5.90 0.37 -4.42
N VAL A 38 -4.81 0.80 -5.03
CA VAL A 38 -4.33 0.24 -6.30
C VAL A 38 -3.57 -1.07 -6.14
N TRP A 39 -3.07 -1.37 -4.95
CA TRP A 39 -2.20 -2.53 -4.74
C TRP A 39 -2.94 -3.85 -4.65
N GLY A 40 -4.20 -3.86 -4.19
CA GLY A 40 -5.01 -5.07 -4.14
C GLY A 40 -5.24 -5.63 -5.54
N PRO A 41 -5.93 -4.90 -6.41
CA PRO A 41 -6.13 -5.33 -7.80
C PRO A 41 -4.81 -5.58 -8.55
N TYR A 42 -3.79 -4.74 -8.34
CA TYR A 42 -2.48 -4.94 -8.97
C TYR A 42 -1.87 -6.31 -8.66
N ARG A 43 -2.00 -6.80 -7.43
CA ARG A 43 -1.47 -8.13 -7.06
C ARG A 43 -2.25 -9.29 -7.65
N ALA A 44 -3.45 -9.05 -8.14
CA ALA A 44 -4.23 -10.03 -8.87
C ALA A 44 -3.80 -10.16 -10.34
N GLU A 45 -3.03 -9.19 -10.87
CA GLU A 45 -2.50 -9.28 -12.23
C GLU A 45 -1.49 -10.43 -12.32
N PRO A 46 -1.58 -11.26 -13.37
CA PRO A 46 -0.57 -12.28 -13.61
C PRO A 46 0.84 -11.67 -13.76
N ALA A 47 1.86 -12.42 -13.37
CA ALA A 47 3.23 -11.95 -13.54
C ALA A 47 3.54 -11.71 -15.03
N ASP A 48 4.29 -10.64 -15.31
CA ASP A 48 4.73 -10.24 -16.65
C ASP A 48 3.60 -10.13 -17.69
N SER A 49 2.40 -9.72 -17.25
CA SER A 49 1.20 -9.59 -18.10
C SER A 49 0.93 -8.16 -18.58
N LEU A 50 1.68 -7.18 -18.11
CA LEU A 50 1.44 -5.78 -18.41
C LEU A 50 2.48 -5.24 -19.39
N ASP A 51 1.99 -4.65 -20.50
CA ASP A 51 2.85 -4.00 -21.51
C ASP A 51 3.33 -2.63 -21.02
N TYR A 52 2.51 -1.92 -20.23
CA TYR A 52 2.90 -0.64 -19.66
C TYR A 52 2.40 -0.44 -18.23
N LEU A 53 3.14 0.40 -17.49
CA LEU A 53 2.71 0.96 -16.22
C LEU A 53 2.55 2.47 -16.37
N TYR A 54 1.43 3.02 -15.90
CA TYR A 54 1.21 4.45 -15.79
C TYR A 54 1.27 4.85 -14.32
N LEU A 55 2.23 5.70 -14.00
CA LEU A 55 2.55 6.08 -12.63
C LEU A 55 2.30 7.58 -12.42
N GLY A 56 1.85 7.98 -11.26
CA GLY A 56 1.67 9.38 -10.96
C GLY A 56 0.74 9.66 -9.80
N SER A 57 0.10 10.81 -9.86
CA SER A 57 -0.84 11.31 -8.87
C SER A 57 -2.29 10.98 -9.23
N SER A 58 -3.23 11.72 -8.63
CA SER A 58 -4.66 11.63 -8.96
C SER A 58 -4.95 11.90 -10.44
N TYR A 59 -4.18 12.72 -11.10
CA TYR A 59 -4.32 12.94 -12.55
C TYR A 59 -4.15 11.65 -13.34
N ALA A 60 -3.20 10.80 -12.95
CA ALA A 60 -2.99 9.52 -13.64
C ALA A 60 -4.23 8.62 -13.57
N TYR A 61 -4.83 8.43 -12.41
CA TYR A 61 -5.98 7.53 -12.26
C TYR A 61 -7.33 8.17 -12.64
N CYS A 62 -7.41 9.50 -12.71
CA CYS A 62 -8.61 10.19 -13.19
C CYS A 62 -8.65 10.31 -14.72
N ASP A 63 -7.49 10.48 -15.36
CA ASP A 63 -7.43 10.85 -16.76
C ASP A 63 -7.17 9.66 -17.69
N VAL A 64 -6.63 8.55 -17.17
CA VAL A 64 -6.29 7.38 -17.98
C VAL A 64 -7.10 6.17 -17.60
N ASN A 65 -7.84 5.64 -18.57
CA ASN A 65 -8.54 4.36 -18.45
C ASN A 65 -7.79 3.28 -19.25
N PRO A 66 -7.13 2.32 -18.59
CA PRO A 66 -6.41 1.26 -19.28
C PRO A 66 -7.27 0.39 -20.21
N ALA A 67 -8.55 0.21 -19.89
CA ALA A 67 -9.46 -0.56 -20.75
C ALA A 67 -9.66 0.12 -22.11
N LEU A 68 -9.81 1.44 -22.15
CA LEU A 68 -9.92 2.18 -23.40
C LEU A 68 -8.61 2.13 -24.22
N VAL A 69 -7.47 2.12 -23.54
CA VAL A 69 -6.17 1.95 -24.21
C VAL A 69 -6.08 0.54 -24.82
N TYR A 70 -6.50 -0.47 -24.08
CA TYR A 70 -6.54 -1.84 -24.58
C TYR A 70 -7.46 -1.97 -25.79
N ASP A 71 -8.67 -1.42 -25.75
CA ASP A 71 -9.61 -1.47 -26.86
C ASP A 71 -9.07 -0.80 -28.14
N ALA A 72 -8.27 0.26 -27.98
CA ALA A 72 -7.71 1.00 -29.09
C ALA A 72 -6.40 0.41 -29.65
N SER A 73 -5.59 -0.26 -28.81
CA SER A 73 -4.21 -0.65 -29.19
C SER A 73 -3.89 -2.12 -28.94
N GLY A 74 -4.70 -2.84 -28.16
CA GLY A 74 -4.40 -4.18 -27.69
C GLY A 74 -3.34 -4.24 -26.56
N LEU A 75 -2.82 -3.10 -26.10
CA LEU A 75 -1.79 -3.06 -25.07
C LEU A 75 -2.41 -3.16 -23.66
N THR A 76 -1.93 -4.12 -22.89
CA THR A 76 -2.32 -4.29 -21.49
C THR A 76 -1.58 -3.31 -20.59
N GLY A 77 -2.29 -2.64 -19.70
CA GLY A 77 -1.65 -1.66 -18.84
C GLY A 77 -2.30 -1.53 -17.48
N TYR A 78 -1.58 -0.93 -16.55
CA TYR A 78 -2.07 -0.67 -15.21
C TYR A 78 -1.70 0.74 -14.75
N VAL A 79 -2.69 1.44 -14.15
CA VAL A 79 -2.46 2.74 -13.51
C VAL A 79 -2.13 2.51 -12.05
N LEU A 80 -0.87 2.67 -11.71
CA LEU A 80 -0.34 2.51 -10.36
C LEU A 80 -0.04 3.89 -9.76
N ALA A 81 -1.07 4.56 -9.30
CA ALA A 81 -1.03 5.94 -8.86
C ALA A 81 -1.80 6.15 -7.56
N GLY A 82 -1.52 7.23 -6.86
CA GLY A 82 -2.19 7.58 -5.61
C GLY A 82 -2.45 9.08 -5.49
N PRO A 83 -3.36 9.51 -4.59
CA PRO A 83 -3.67 10.91 -4.42
C PRO A 83 -2.43 11.69 -3.98
N GLU A 84 -2.15 12.81 -4.64
CA GLU A 84 -0.95 13.65 -4.39
C GLU A 84 0.34 12.84 -4.24
N GLN A 85 0.46 11.73 -4.99
CA GLN A 85 1.61 10.85 -4.89
C GLN A 85 2.87 11.57 -5.34
N THR A 86 3.82 11.71 -4.42
CA THR A 86 5.09 12.40 -4.70
C THR A 86 6.01 11.56 -5.58
N LEU A 87 6.97 12.19 -6.24
CA LEU A 87 7.94 11.49 -7.09
C LEU A 87 8.75 10.43 -6.30
N SER A 88 9.06 10.71 -5.04
CA SER A 88 9.75 9.75 -4.18
C SER A 88 8.90 8.53 -3.84
N GLN A 89 7.59 8.69 -3.65
CA GLN A 89 6.65 7.57 -3.47
C GLN A 89 6.49 6.79 -4.78
N THR A 90 6.35 7.49 -5.90
CA THR A 90 6.27 6.89 -7.25
C THR A 90 7.48 6.01 -7.56
N TYR A 91 8.68 6.44 -7.17
CA TYR A 91 9.90 5.63 -7.30
C TYR A 91 9.78 4.28 -6.56
N TYR A 92 9.24 4.28 -5.34
CA TYR A 92 9.07 3.02 -4.59
C TYR A 92 7.90 2.18 -5.11
N TYR A 93 6.88 2.81 -5.68
CA TYR A 93 5.81 2.11 -6.39
C TYR A 93 6.37 1.36 -7.59
N LEU A 94 7.14 2.04 -8.43
CA LEU A 94 7.81 1.40 -9.57
C LEU A 94 8.70 0.24 -9.13
N LYS A 95 9.54 0.44 -8.12
CA LYS A 95 10.41 -0.62 -7.60
C LYS A 95 9.64 -1.82 -7.08
N GLU A 96 8.49 -1.60 -6.47
CA GLU A 96 7.64 -2.70 -5.99
C GLU A 96 6.96 -3.40 -7.15
N ALA A 97 6.46 -2.65 -8.12
CA ALA A 97 5.81 -3.19 -9.31
C ALA A 97 6.75 -4.07 -10.15
N LEU A 98 7.97 -3.64 -10.36
CA LEU A 98 8.99 -4.38 -11.12
C LEU A 98 9.47 -5.68 -10.45
N ARG A 99 8.89 -6.06 -9.31
CA ARG A 99 9.14 -7.39 -8.71
C ARG A 99 8.30 -8.48 -9.36
N THR A 100 7.21 -8.12 -9.99
CA THR A 100 6.24 -9.06 -10.57
C THR A 100 5.93 -8.75 -12.03
N GLN A 101 6.30 -7.59 -12.52
CA GLN A 101 6.04 -7.15 -13.89
C GLN A 101 7.32 -6.67 -14.56
N SER A 102 7.42 -6.91 -15.88
CA SER A 102 8.51 -6.45 -16.74
C SER A 102 7.94 -5.65 -17.92
N PRO A 103 7.32 -4.48 -17.68
CA PRO A 103 6.63 -3.73 -18.72
C PRO A 103 7.61 -3.21 -19.76
N GLN A 104 7.13 -3.10 -21.02
CA GLN A 104 7.89 -2.52 -22.12
C GLN A 104 8.02 -1.00 -21.99
N ALA A 105 7.04 -0.35 -21.31
CA ALA A 105 7.01 1.08 -21.11
C ALA A 105 6.58 1.44 -19.68
N VAL A 106 7.19 2.50 -19.15
CA VAL A 106 6.76 3.16 -17.92
C VAL A 106 6.46 4.61 -18.26
N ILE A 107 5.21 5.00 -18.02
CA ILE A 107 4.74 6.36 -18.27
C ILE A 107 4.62 7.07 -16.93
N LEU A 108 5.23 8.24 -16.81
CA LEU A 108 5.16 9.07 -15.61
C LEU A 108 4.29 10.28 -15.88
N GLU A 109 3.26 10.43 -15.06
CA GLU A 109 2.45 11.65 -15.01
C GLU A 109 3.28 12.79 -14.36
N ALA A 110 3.40 13.91 -15.05
CA ALA A 110 4.41 14.91 -14.72
C ALA A 110 4.02 15.88 -13.60
N SER A 111 2.75 15.91 -13.15
CA SER A 111 2.32 16.83 -12.07
C SER A 111 3.06 16.55 -10.76
N ALA A 112 3.47 15.29 -10.54
CA ALA A 112 4.27 14.92 -9.37
C ALA A 112 5.59 15.70 -9.23
N LEU A 113 6.10 16.29 -10.32
CA LEU A 113 7.27 17.15 -10.32
C LEU A 113 7.04 18.50 -9.62
N HIS A 114 5.79 18.93 -9.50
CA HIS A 114 5.40 20.17 -8.82
C HIS A 114 5.07 19.98 -7.34
N PHE A 115 4.96 18.74 -6.89
CA PHE A 115 4.61 18.47 -5.49
C PHE A 115 5.79 18.76 -4.56
N ALA A 116 5.45 19.26 -3.37
CA ALA A 116 6.41 19.35 -2.28
C ALA A 116 6.93 17.95 -1.90
N ARG A 117 7.99 17.91 -1.13
CA ARG A 117 8.59 16.65 -0.66
C ARG A 117 7.58 15.74 0.05
N TYR A 118 6.64 16.34 0.76
CA TYR A 118 5.58 15.65 1.50
C TYR A 118 4.23 16.23 1.13
N GLN A 119 3.22 15.38 1.09
CA GLN A 119 1.84 15.70 0.76
C GLN A 119 0.87 15.01 1.72
N SER A 120 -0.38 15.42 1.72
CA SER A 120 -1.39 15.01 2.72
C SER A 120 -1.71 13.51 2.73
N TYR A 121 -1.46 12.79 1.63
CA TYR A 121 -1.90 11.40 1.45
C TYR A 121 -0.80 10.36 1.63
N THR A 122 0.32 10.71 2.27
CA THR A 122 1.44 9.77 2.50
C THR A 122 0.99 8.52 3.25
N GLN A 123 0.09 8.66 4.24
CA GLN A 123 -0.44 7.52 4.99
C GLN A 123 -1.14 6.51 4.06
N ILE A 124 -1.92 6.98 3.09
CA ILE A 124 -2.61 6.13 2.12
C ILE A 124 -1.59 5.53 1.15
N ASN A 125 -0.77 6.37 0.52
CA ASN A 125 0.15 5.93 -0.52
C ASN A 125 1.16 4.91 0.02
N VAL A 126 1.82 5.19 1.12
CA VAL A 126 2.85 4.31 1.68
C VAL A 126 2.24 3.20 2.54
N GLY A 127 1.18 3.51 3.30
CA GLY A 127 0.55 2.55 4.23
C GLY A 127 0.00 1.32 3.51
N TYR A 128 -0.62 1.48 2.36
CA TYR A 128 -1.22 0.39 1.60
C TYR A 128 -0.28 -0.33 0.63
N MET A 129 0.98 0.09 0.51
CA MET A 129 1.98 -0.70 -0.21
C MET A 129 2.10 -2.11 0.36
N PRO A 130 2.37 -3.14 -0.49
CA PRO A 130 2.70 -4.48 -0.02
C PRO A 130 3.88 -4.45 0.96
N PHE A 131 3.80 -5.26 2.03
CA PHE A 131 4.91 -5.34 2.99
C PHE A 131 6.15 -5.94 2.32
N SER A 132 7.18 -5.10 2.17
CA SER A 132 8.41 -5.44 1.44
C SER A 132 9.56 -4.54 1.88
N ARG A 133 10.76 -4.85 1.38
CA ARG A 133 11.92 -3.95 1.55
C ARG A 133 11.68 -2.59 0.90
N ASN A 134 10.91 -2.52 -0.19
CA ASN A 134 10.56 -1.26 -0.85
C ASN A 134 9.60 -0.43 0.00
N LYS A 135 8.58 -1.06 0.64
CA LYS A 135 7.72 -0.37 1.61
C LYS A 135 8.53 0.19 2.78
N LEU A 136 9.41 -0.61 3.38
CA LEU A 136 10.27 -0.14 4.47
C LEU A 136 11.13 1.05 4.02
N ALA A 137 11.73 0.96 2.84
CA ALA A 137 12.52 2.07 2.30
C ALA A 137 11.65 3.32 2.03
N ALA A 138 10.43 3.16 1.52
CA ALA A 138 9.47 4.26 1.34
C ALA A 138 9.11 4.93 2.66
N ILE A 139 8.86 4.15 3.73
CA ILE A 139 8.58 4.68 5.07
C ILE A 139 9.72 5.60 5.55
N PHE A 140 10.97 5.22 5.34
CA PHE A 140 12.09 6.02 5.85
C PHE A 140 12.55 7.15 4.92
N ARG A 141 12.27 7.07 3.62
CA ARG A 141 12.82 7.98 2.62
C ARG A 141 11.79 8.83 1.88
N ALA A 142 10.53 8.36 1.83
CA ALA A 142 9.45 8.99 1.08
C ALA A 142 8.22 9.31 1.96
N SER A 143 8.38 9.32 3.29
CA SER A 143 7.34 9.75 4.23
C SER A 143 7.89 10.71 5.28
N GLU A 144 6.99 11.48 5.85
CA GLU A 144 7.23 12.39 6.96
C GLU A 144 7.74 11.61 8.18
N PRO A 145 8.74 12.14 8.93
CA PRO A 145 9.25 11.48 10.13
C PRO A 145 8.15 11.14 11.15
N GLU A 146 7.15 12.00 11.27
CA GLU A 146 6.03 11.89 12.21
C GLU A 146 5.10 10.72 11.90
N LEU A 147 4.97 10.37 10.63
CA LEU A 147 4.12 9.27 10.18
C LEU A 147 4.77 7.89 10.27
N ARG A 148 6.09 7.83 10.41
CA ARG A 148 6.85 6.56 10.35
C ARG A 148 6.41 5.54 11.37
N THR A 149 6.14 5.98 12.61
CA THR A 149 5.66 5.09 13.68
C THR A 149 4.34 4.44 13.30
N GLY A 150 3.39 5.22 12.77
CA GLY A 150 2.09 4.71 12.34
C GLY A 150 2.18 3.82 11.09
N LEU A 151 3.09 4.13 10.16
CA LEU A 151 3.33 3.32 8.96
C LEU A 151 4.00 1.98 9.28
N LEU A 152 4.82 1.92 10.34
CA LEU A 152 5.43 0.69 10.84
C LEU A 152 4.49 -0.10 11.75
N PHE A 153 3.67 0.61 12.50
CA PHE A 153 2.77 0.05 13.49
C PHE A 153 1.37 0.65 13.32
N GLU A 154 0.60 0.05 12.44
CA GLU A 154 -0.68 0.56 11.95
C GLU A 154 -1.72 0.82 13.06
N LEU A 155 -1.63 0.08 14.18
CA LEU A 155 -2.47 0.32 15.35
C LEU A 155 -2.37 1.77 15.86
N TYR A 156 -1.22 2.43 15.69
CA TYR A 156 -1.03 3.83 16.04
C TYR A 156 -2.00 4.77 15.28
N PHE A 157 -2.28 4.48 14.01
CA PHE A 157 -3.21 5.27 13.21
C PHE A 157 -4.67 4.90 13.45
N TYR A 158 -4.96 3.63 13.74
CA TYR A 158 -6.32 3.09 13.64
C TYR A 158 -6.88 2.62 14.99
N HIS A 159 -6.19 2.85 16.11
CA HIS A 159 -6.63 2.38 17.42
C HIS A 159 -8.04 2.86 17.81
N ASP A 160 -8.48 4.05 17.36
CA ASP A 160 -9.81 4.60 17.65
C ASP A 160 -10.94 3.92 16.88
N ARG A 161 -10.62 3.17 15.82
CA ARG A 161 -11.64 2.55 14.97
C ARG A 161 -12.34 1.35 15.61
N TRP A 162 -11.88 0.84 16.73
CA TRP A 162 -12.50 -0.32 17.37
C TRP A 162 -14.02 -0.20 17.59
N LYS A 163 -14.55 1.03 17.72
CA LYS A 163 -15.98 1.32 17.85
C LYS A 163 -16.76 1.26 16.54
N GLN A 164 -16.06 1.28 15.42
CA GLN A 164 -16.63 1.39 14.07
C GLN A 164 -16.42 0.10 13.26
N VAL A 165 -15.62 -0.83 13.76
CA VAL A 165 -15.28 -2.06 13.06
C VAL A 165 -16.41 -3.07 13.21
N SER A 166 -16.94 -3.53 12.08
CA SER A 166 -17.89 -4.65 12.01
C SER A 166 -17.15 -5.99 11.82
N PRO A 167 -17.78 -7.13 12.10
CA PRO A 167 -17.22 -8.44 11.74
C PRO A 167 -16.88 -8.57 10.25
N GLY A 168 -17.65 -7.90 9.38
CA GLY A 168 -17.39 -7.85 7.94
C GLY A 168 -16.08 -7.14 7.61
N ASP A 169 -15.79 -6.02 8.28
CA ASP A 169 -14.51 -5.29 8.08
C ASP A 169 -13.31 -6.16 8.43
N VAL A 170 -13.41 -6.93 9.52
CA VAL A 170 -12.34 -7.86 9.93
C VAL A 170 -12.13 -8.95 8.89
N LEU A 171 -13.22 -9.54 8.41
CA LEU A 171 -13.17 -10.57 7.35
C LEU A 171 -12.59 -10.00 6.05
N ASP A 172 -12.98 -8.78 5.67
CA ASP A 172 -12.48 -8.11 4.47
C ASP A 172 -10.97 -7.82 4.54
N THR A 173 -10.45 -7.58 5.75
CA THR A 173 -9.00 -7.37 5.95
C THR A 173 -8.18 -8.62 5.62
N PHE A 174 -8.74 -9.81 5.90
CA PHE A 174 -8.06 -11.08 5.66
C PHE A 174 -8.48 -11.74 4.33
N ALA A 175 -9.47 -11.18 3.62
CA ALA A 175 -9.83 -11.66 2.29
C ALA A 175 -8.79 -11.19 1.27
N PRO A 176 -8.15 -12.10 0.51
CA PRO A 176 -7.26 -11.68 -0.55
C PRO A 176 -8.07 -10.97 -1.64
N ASP A 177 -7.59 -9.81 -2.05
CA ASP A 177 -7.90 -9.14 -3.32
C ASP A 177 -9.39 -8.99 -3.67
N ARG A 178 -10.17 -8.32 -2.82
CA ARG A 178 -11.50 -7.89 -3.25
C ARG A 178 -11.38 -6.72 -4.22
N THR A 179 -11.68 -6.99 -5.47
CA THR A 179 -11.82 -6.00 -6.55
C THR A 179 -13.06 -5.12 -6.40
N ASP A 180 -13.92 -5.37 -5.42
CA ASP A 180 -15.15 -4.62 -5.14
C ASP A 180 -14.93 -3.18 -4.67
N LEU A 181 -13.68 -2.76 -4.56
CA LEU A 181 -13.30 -1.41 -4.12
C LEU A 181 -13.62 -0.30 -5.13
N LEU A 182 -14.03 -0.66 -6.34
CA LEU A 182 -14.30 0.28 -7.44
C LEU A 182 -15.75 0.24 -7.94
N LYS A 183 -16.67 -0.34 -7.17
CA LYS A 183 -18.11 -0.24 -7.47
C LYS A 183 -18.73 0.91 -6.75
#